data_a65ed8f06fdbc5a64fa4a86eb0359405
#
_entry.id   a65ed8f06fdbc5a64fa4a86eb0359405
#
_cell.length_a   1.000
_cell.length_b   1.000
_cell.length_c   1.000
_cell.angle_alpha   90.00
_cell.angle_beta   90.00
_cell.angle_gamma   90.00
#
_symmetry.space_group_name_H-M   'P 1'
#
loop_
_entity.id
_entity.type
_entity.pdbx_description
1 polymer ?
#
loop_
_entity_poly.entity_id
_entity_poly.type
_entity_poly.pdbx_seq_one_letter_code
_entity_poly.pdbx_strand_id
1 'polypeptide(L)'
;MKKIFSVIQTLALLAILLLLYGPLAKIGLLPSLPSLFRGGAPKIEDTPVIIQQVKNIAQMFTQTFYDEYVYDTGLIRTPLFSANKRLIFIAKGEVISGFDLSELNEKSIIRRDKSIVVKLPPARILDVVINPSGFETFIEVGEITFEESKKFHEDARRIFDRNAREKGILKNSAEQGRQMLEKFFRLLGFESVDIIIPESR
;
A
#
# COMPACT_ATOMS: atom_id res chain seq x y z
N MET A 1 35.46 26.29 54.98
CA MET A 1 34.11 26.77 55.30
C MET A 1 33.32 27.22 54.09
N LYS A 2 33.85 28.04 53.14
CA LYS A 2 33.12 28.53 51.97
C LYS A 2 32.57 27.41 51.02
N LYS A 3 33.33 26.30 50.80
CA LYS A 3 32.89 25.18 49.91
C LYS A 3 31.72 24.38 50.49
N ILE A 4 31.69 24.19 51.82
CA ILE A 4 30.59 23.47 52.50
C ILE A 4 29.32 24.31 52.47
N PHE A 5 29.39 25.62 52.66
CA PHE A 5 28.29 26.54 52.57
C PHE A 5 27.68 26.58 51.12
N SER A 6 28.51 26.58 50.10
CA SER A 6 28.09 26.49 48.70
C SER A 6 27.35 25.16 48.39
N VAL A 7 27.81 24.03 48.89
CA VAL A 7 27.16 22.73 48.72
C VAL A 7 25.80 22.67 49.41
N ILE A 8 25.71 23.22 50.62
CA ILE A 8 24.43 23.29 51.34
C ILE A 8 23.44 24.20 50.62
N GLN A 9 23.90 25.31 50.07
CA GLN A 9 23.06 26.24 49.32
C GLN A 9 22.53 25.65 47.98
N THR A 10 23.38 24.90 47.28
CA THR A 10 22.96 24.18 46.06
C THR A 10 21.94 23.03 46.35
N LEU A 11 22.16 22.26 47.42
CA LEU A 11 21.22 21.24 47.90
C LEU A 11 19.88 21.81 48.32
N ALA A 12 19.87 22.96 49.02
CA ALA A 12 18.65 23.65 49.44
C ALA A 12 17.87 24.17 48.21
N LEU A 13 18.56 24.68 47.21
CA LEU A 13 17.95 25.17 45.97
C LEU A 13 17.34 24.05 45.15
N LEU A 14 17.98 22.88 45.11
CA LEU A 14 17.51 21.66 44.46
C LEU A 14 16.28 21.08 45.17
N ALA A 15 16.27 21.11 46.50
CA ALA A 15 15.11 20.70 47.31
C ALA A 15 13.89 21.60 47.09
N ILE A 16 14.09 22.92 47.03
CA ILE A 16 13.01 23.88 46.75
C ILE A 16 12.45 23.67 45.34
N LEU A 17 13.32 23.41 44.36
CA LEU A 17 12.92 23.15 42.96
C LEU A 17 12.10 21.85 42.84
N LEU A 18 12.46 20.83 43.62
CA LEU A 18 11.74 19.55 43.70
C LEU A 18 10.38 19.70 44.41
N LEU A 19 10.30 20.55 45.43
CA LEU A 19 9.08 20.85 46.17
C LEU A 19 8.07 21.66 45.33
N LEU A 20 8.57 22.55 44.49
CA LEU A 20 7.74 23.35 43.59
C LEU A 20 7.30 22.59 42.33
N TYR A 21 8.00 21.51 41.98
CA TYR A 21 7.68 20.71 40.81
C TYR A 21 6.30 20.06 40.91
N GLY A 22 5.94 19.53 42.05
CA GLY A 22 4.66 18.86 42.27
C GLY A 22 3.42 19.72 41.99
N PRO A 23 3.32 20.92 42.61
CA PRO A 23 2.20 21.84 42.33
C PRO A 23 2.21 22.39 40.90
N LEU A 24 3.38 22.70 40.30
CA LEU A 24 3.47 23.19 38.93
C LEU A 24 3.06 22.13 37.86
N ALA A 25 3.36 20.88 38.13
CA ALA A 25 2.92 19.77 37.28
C ALA A 25 1.39 19.55 37.33
N LYS A 26 0.75 19.82 38.52
CA LYS A 26 -0.71 19.74 38.64
C LYS A 26 -1.47 20.86 37.93
N ILE A 27 -0.85 22.01 37.73
CA ILE A 27 -1.43 23.16 37.05
C ILE A 27 -1.22 23.03 35.51
N GLY A 28 -0.53 21.98 35.04
CA GLY A 28 -0.27 21.74 33.61
C GLY A 28 0.84 22.61 33.01
N LEU A 29 1.57 23.37 33.83
CA LEU A 29 2.70 24.20 33.38
C LEU A 29 3.98 23.39 33.09
N LEU A 30 4.09 22.17 33.66
CA LEU A 30 5.23 21.27 33.45
C LEU A 30 4.70 19.86 33.13
N PRO A 31 5.33 19.11 32.21
CA PRO A 31 4.96 17.73 31.95
C PRO A 31 5.23 16.87 33.20
N SER A 32 4.29 16.01 33.55
CA SER A 32 4.47 15.08 34.66
C SER A 32 5.63 14.13 34.37
N LEU A 33 6.61 14.03 35.28
CA LEU A 33 7.79 13.13 35.16
C LEU A 33 7.44 11.68 34.76
N PRO A 34 6.31 11.07 35.21
CA PRO A 34 5.89 9.75 34.73
C PRO A 34 5.56 9.68 33.23
N SER A 35 5.19 10.78 32.60
CA SER A 35 4.89 10.80 31.17
C SER A 35 6.13 10.86 30.29
N LEU A 36 7.26 11.33 30.81
CA LEU A 36 8.53 11.38 30.10
C LEU A 36 9.24 10.00 30.06
N PHE A 37 8.94 9.12 31.01
CA PHE A 37 9.55 7.78 31.11
C PHE A 37 8.60 6.65 30.68
N ARG A 38 7.30 6.92 30.53
CA ARG A 38 6.38 6.02 29.84
C ARG A 38 6.44 6.35 28.35
N GLY A 39 7.34 5.68 27.64
CA GLY A 39 7.06 5.32 26.28
C GLY A 39 5.74 4.56 26.34
N GLY A 40 4.63 5.24 26.10
CA GLY A 40 3.30 4.63 26.19
C GLY A 40 3.29 3.47 25.21
N ALA A 41 3.06 2.26 25.71
CA ALA A 41 2.73 1.15 24.85
C ALA A 41 1.60 1.65 23.91
N PRO A 42 1.69 1.44 22.59
CA PRO A 42 0.69 1.93 21.67
C PRO A 42 -0.69 1.41 22.14
N LYS A 43 -1.63 2.36 22.31
CA LYS A 43 -3.00 2.01 22.72
C LYS A 43 -3.64 1.26 21.55
N ILE A 44 -3.94 0.00 21.74
CA ILE A 44 -4.64 -0.80 20.74
C ILE A 44 -6.08 -0.28 20.65
N GLU A 45 -6.46 0.20 19.49
CA GLU A 45 -7.80 0.74 19.23
C GLU A 45 -8.85 -0.37 19.13
N ASP A 46 -10.12 0.00 19.29
CA ASP A 46 -11.23 -0.94 19.19
C ASP A 46 -11.40 -1.44 17.75
N THR A 47 -11.87 -2.67 17.59
CA THR A 47 -12.03 -3.33 16.29
C THR A 47 -12.82 -2.50 15.27
N PRO A 48 -13.94 -1.83 15.60
CA PRO A 48 -14.66 -1.00 14.64
C PRO A 48 -13.83 0.17 14.10
N VAL A 49 -13.00 0.80 14.96
CA VAL A 49 -12.11 1.91 14.56
C VAL A 49 -11.02 1.40 13.62
N ILE A 50 -10.41 0.26 13.92
CA ILE A 50 -9.41 -0.38 13.05
C ILE A 50 -10.01 -0.69 11.68
N ILE A 51 -11.21 -1.29 11.63
CA ILE A 51 -11.90 -1.61 10.37
C ILE A 51 -12.14 -0.34 9.56
N GLN A 52 -12.62 0.72 10.19
CA GLN A 52 -12.90 1.98 9.50
C GLN A 52 -11.62 2.61 8.94
N GLN A 53 -10.53 2.60 9.69
CA GLN A 53 -9.24 3.10 9.23
C GLN A 53 -8.70 2.30 8.04
N VAL A 54 -8.79 0.96 8.09
CA VAL A 54 -8.36 0.09 6.99
C VAL A 54 -9.23 0.28 5.75
N LYS A 55 -10.56 0.38 5.92
CA LYS A 55 -11.49 0.66 4.80
C LYS A 55 -11.25 2.00 4.12
N ASN A 56 -10.82 3.01 4.85
CA ASN A 56 -10.52 4.33 4.29
C ASN A 56 -9.36 4.29 3.26
N ILE A 57 -8.54 3.23 3.28
CA ILE A 57 -7.50 3.00 2.28
C ILE A 57 -8.11 2.55 0.94
N ALA A 58 -9.36 2.04 0.93
CA ALA A 58 -10.11 1.51 -0.21
C ALA A 58 -9.37 0.40 -0.97
N GLN A 59 -8.21 0.69 -1.52
CA GLN A 59 -7.37 -0.27 -2.25
C GLN A 59 -5.95 -0.26 -1.71
N MET A 60 -5.39 -1.45 -1.52
CA MET A 60 -4.01 -1.63 -1.11
C MET A 60 -3.20 -2.21 -2.28
N PHE A 61 -2.40 -1.38 -2.92
CA PHE A 61 -1.45 -1.80 -3.96
C PHE A 61 -0.27 -2.52 -3.31
N THR A 62 0.06 -3.69 -3.82
CA THR A 62 1.13 -4.51 -3.24
C THR A 62 2.20 -4.90 -4.24
N GLN A 63 1.85 -4.97 -5.51
CA GLN A 63 2.77 -5.38 -6.57
C GLN A 63 2.48 -4.62 -7.86
N THR A 64 3.53 -4.19 -8.57
CA THR A 64 3.48 -3.67 -9.93
C THR A 64 4.34 -4.56 -10.83
N PHE A 65 3.82 -4.92 -11.99
CA PHE A 65 4.50 -5.68 -13.01
C PHE A 65 4.60 -4.82 -14.27
N TYR A 66 5.81 -4.58 -14.75
CA TYR A 66 6.08 -3.85 -16.00
C TYR A 66 6.26 -4.84 -17.13
N ASP A 67 5.64 -4.56 -18.27
CA ASP A 67 5.73 -5.42 -19.46
C ASP A 67 5.80 -4.59 -20.73
N GLU A 68 6.39 -5.21 -21.74
CA GLU A 68 6.45 -4.69 -23.11
C GLU A 68 5.92 -5.75 -24.07
N TYR A 69 5.08 -5.36 -25.01
CA TYR A 69 4.53 -6.23 -26.00
C TYR A 69 4.65 -5.65 -27.40
N VAL A 70 5.23 -6.44 -28.30
CA VAL A 70 5.29 -6.09 -29.73
C VAL A 70 4.02 -6.59 -30.39
N TYR A 71 3.23 -5.66 -30.87
CA TYR A 71 2.01 -5.94 -31.59
C TYR A 71 2.26 -5.81 -33.09
N ASP A 72 1.97 -6.86 -33.87
CA ASP A 72 2.03 -6.85 -35.33
C ASP A 72 0.66 -7.28 -35.85
N THR A 73 -0.02 -6.37 -36.56
CA THR A 73 -1.32 -6.67 -37.16
C THR A 73 -1.24 -7.62 -38.36
N GLY A 74 -0.03 -7.89 -38.84
CA GLY A 74 0.16 -8.56 -40.12
C GLY A 74 -0.31 -7.69 -41.31
N LEU A 75 -0.24 -8.25 -42.51
CA LEU A 75 -0.73 -7.60 -43.72
C LEU A 75 -2.25 -7.74 -43.83
N ILE A 76 -2.99 -6.66 -43.54
CA ILE A 76 -4.42 -6.59 -43.79
C ILE A 76 -4.65 -6.21 -45.25
N ARG A 77 -5.13 -7.16 -46.07
CA ARG A 77 -5.47 -6.92 -47.49
C ARG A 77 -6.92 -6.45 -47.57
N THR A 78 -7.14 -5.24 -48.07
CA THR A 78 -8.49 -4.76 -48.42
C THR A 78 -8.84 -5.17 -49.84
N PRO A 79 -9.98 -5.89 -50.05
CA PRO A 79 -10.28 -6.52 -51.36
C PRO A 79 -10.53 -5.55 -52.52
N LEU A 80 -10.87 -4.29 -52.27
CA LEU A 80 -11.29 -3.34 -53.31
C LEU A 80 -10.30 -2.24 -53.64
N PHE A 81 -9.34 -1.93 -52.81
CA PHE A 81 -8.31 -0.91 -53.06
C PHE A 81 -7.01 -1.40 -52.46
N SER A 82 -5.97 -1.46 -53.27
CA SER A 82 -4.65 -2.03 -52.98
C SER A 82 -3.86 -1.39 -51.83
N ALA A 83 -4.50 -0.97 -50.78
CA ALA A 83 -3.84 -0.46 -49.58
C ALA A 83 -3.56 -1.63 -48.62
N ASN A 84 -2.35 -2.15 -48.69
CA ASN A 84 -1.85 -3.04 -47.64
C ASN A 84 -1.72 -2.22 -46.35
N LYS A 85 -2.48 -2.58 -45.30
CA LYS A 85 -2.31 -1.99 -43.97
C LYS A 85 -1.42 -2.88 -43.14
N ARG A 86 -0.44 -2.34 -42.46
CA ARG A 86 0.34 -3.03 -41.44
C ARG A 86 0.74 -2.04 -40.37
N LEU A 87 0.48 -2.43 -39.13
CA LEU A 87 0.91 -1.69 -37.96
C LEU A 87 1.78 -2.60 -37.11
N ILE A 88 2.99 -2.13 -36.82
CA ILE A 88 3.85 -2.74 -35.83
C ILE A 88 4.14 -1.67 -34.77
N PHE A 89 3.77 -1.94 -33.54
CA PHE A 89 4.08 -1.04 -32.42
C PHE A 89 4.49 -1.84 -31.18
N ILE A 90 5.27 -1.19 -30.32
CA ILE A 90 5.60 -1.67 -29.00
C ILE A 90 4.66 -0.98 -28.02
N ALA A 91 3.87 -1.77 -27.30
CA ALA A 91 3.08 -1.28 -26.18
C ALA A 91 3.88 -1.49 -24.89
N LYS A 92 4.01 -0.43 -24.08
CA LYS A 92 4.61 -0.47 -22.73
C LYS A 92 3.53 -0.19 -21.70
N GLY A 93 3.50 -0.99 -20.67
CA GLY A 93 2.47 -0.84 -19.63
C GLY A 93 2.87 -1.45 -18.31
N GLU A 94 2.02 -1.20 -17.34
CA GLU A 94 2.15 -1.74 -16.00
C GLU A 94 0.83 -2.35 -15.53
N VAL A 95 0.95 -3.47 -14.82
CA VAL A 95 -0.17 -4.16 -14.18
C VAL A 95 -0.04 -3.98 -12.69
N ILE A 96 -1.04 -3.37 -12.08
CA ILE A 96 -1.09 -3.09 -10.65
C ILE A 96 -1.99 -4.13 -10.00
N SER A 97 -1.49 -4.78 -8.96
CA SER A 97 -2.24 -5.77 -8.21
C SER A 97 -2.20 -5.51 -6.70
N GLY A 98 -3.18 -6.06 -6.01
CA GLY A 98 -3.36 -5.84 -4.58
C GLY A 98 -4.72 -6.32 -4.08
N PHE A 99 -5.25 -5.60 -3.09
CA PHE A 99 -6.50 -5.95 -2.42
C PHE A 99 -7.49 -4.79 -2.45
N ASP A 100 -8.76 -5.13 -2.63
CA ASP A 100 -9.86 -4.18 -2.39
C ASP A 100 -10.33 -4.29 -0.94
N LEU A 101 -9.87 -3.36 -0.13
CA LEU A 101 -10.16 -3.35 1.30
C LEU A 101 -11.58 -2.83 1.61
N SER A 102 -12.30 -2.30 0.61
CA SER A 102 -13.69 -1.89 0.78
C SER A 102 -14.62 -3.08 1.08
N GLU A 103 -14.22 -4.28 0.69
CA GLU A 103 -14.94 -5.53 0.96
C GLU A 103 -14.84 -6.00 2.42
N LEU A 104 -13.93 -5.43 3.21
CA LEU A 104 -13.76 -5.80 4.62
C LEU A 104 -15.00 -5.42 5.44
N ASN A 105 -15.32 -6.26 6.41
CA ASN A 105 -16.42 -6.07 7.36
C ASN A 105 -15.98 -6.45 8.78
N GLU A 106 -16.86 -6.28 9.76
CA GLU A 106 -16.54 -6.57 11.16
C GLU A 106 -16.11 -8.02 11.41
N LYS A 107 -16.55 -8.97 10.57
CA LYS A 107 -16.14 -10.39 10.66
C LYS A 107 -14.77 -10.65 10.02
N SER A 108 -14.26 -9.69 9.27
CA SER A 108 -12.95 -9.79 8.61
C SER A 108 -11.79 -9.54 9.58
N ILE A 109 -12.04 -8.87 10.71
CA ILE A 109 -11.03 -8.54 11.69
C ILE A 109 -11.49 -9.05 13.06
N ILE A 110 -10.74 -9.96 13.64
CA ILE A 110 -11.01 -10.55 14.95
C ILE A 110 -9.86 -10.18 15.88
N ARG A 111 -10.17 -9.41 16.91
CA ARG A 111 -9.21 -9.00 17.94
C ARG A 111 -9.45 -9.77 19.24
N ARG A 112 -8.37 -10.22 19.88
CA ARG A 112 -8.37 -10.78 21.22
C ARG A 112 -7.12 -10.27 21.97
N ASP A 113 -7.31 -9.36 22.91
CA ASP A 113 -6.23 -8.71 23.66
C ASP A 113 -5.16 -8.13 22.71
N LYS A 114 -3.97 -8.71 22.71
CA LYS A 114 -2.83 -8.34 21.87
C LYS A 114 -2.68 -9.20 20.60
N SER A 115 -3.69 -9.99 20.29
CA SER A 115 -3.73 -10.83 19.09
C SER A 115 -4.75 -10.29 18.11
N ILE A 116 -4.44 -10.33 16.82
CA ILE A 116 -5.33 -9.93 15.74
C ILE A 116 -5.28 -10.95 14.60
N VAL A 117 -6.46 -11.33 14.11
CA VAL A 117 -6.63 -12.13 12.89
C VAL A 117 -7.33 -11.27 11.86
N VAL A 118 -6.73 -11.14 10.68
CA VAL A 118 -7.28 -10.35 9.57
C VAL A 118 -7.53 -11.27 8.37
N LYS A 119 -8.78 -11.34 7.92
CA LYS A 119 -9.18 -12.07 6.72
C LYS A 119 -9.32 -11.08 5.57
N LEU A 120 -8.39 -11.14 4.63
CA LEU A 120 -8.42 -10.32 3.42
C LEU A 120 -9.25 -10.99 2.32
N PRO A 121 -9.77 -10.22 1.36
CA PRO A 121 -10.23 -10.77 0.08
C PRO A 121 -9.04 -11.37 -0.70
N PRO A 122 -9.29 -12.17 -1.76
CA PRO A 122 -8.21 -12.64 -2.62
C PRO A 122 -7.50 -11.47 -3.30
N ALA A 123 -6.19 -11.60 -3.52
CA ALA A 123 -5.44 -10.64 -4.32
C ALA A 123 -5.98 -10.63 -5.76
N ARG A 124 -6.08 -9.46 -6.36
CA ARG A 124 -6.58 -9.28 -7.71
C ARG A 124 -5.80 -8.20 -8.47
N ILE A 125 -5.92 -8.22 -9.79
CA ILE A 125 -5.47 -7.09 -10.61
C ILE A 125 -6.44 -5.95 -10.36
N LEU A 126 -5.89 -4.79 -9.96
CA LEU A 126 -6.63 -3.57 -9.65
C LEU A 126 -6.68 -2.65 -10.85
N ASP A 127 -5.59 -2.58 -11.63
CA ASP A 127 -5.55 -1.80 -12.85
C ASP A 127 -4.49 -2.35 -13.82
N VAL A 128 -4.70 -2.05 -15.12
CA VAL A 128 -3.73 -2.25 -16.20
C VAL A 128 -3.56 -0.92 -16.91
N VAL A 129 -2.45 -0.26 -16.64
CA VAL A 129 -2.13 1.05 -17.20
C VAL A 129 -1.27 0.86 -18.43
N ILE A 130 -1.74 1.32 -19.56
CA ILE A 130 -0.95 1.38 -20.79
C ILE A 130 -0.51 2.83 -20.95
N ASN A 131 0.79 3.06 -20.98
CA ASN A 131 1.33 4.40 -21.13
C ASN A 131 1.11 4.88 -22.57
N PRO A 132 0.30 5.93 -22.81
CA PRO A 132 0.10 6.47 -24.15
C PRO A 132 1.39 6.94 -24.82
N SER A 133 2.35 7.46 -24.04
CA SER A 133 3.67 7.86 -24.54
C SER A 133 4.65 6.69 -24.70
N GLY A 134 4.25 5.49 -24.26
CA GLY A 134 5.00 4.25 -24.41
C GLY A 134 4.67 3.45 -25.67
N PHE A 135 3.81 4.01 -26.57
CA PHE A 135 3.58 3.42 -27.88
C PHE A 135 4.66 3.90 -28.84
N GLU A 136 5.61 3.05 -29.14
CA GLU A 136 6.57 3.28 -30.20
C GLU A 136 6.05 2.60 -31.47
N THR A 137 5.58 3.41 -32.44
CA THR A 137 5.17 2.90 -33.76
C THR A 137 6.42 2.64 -34.58
N PHE A 138 6.62 1.39 -34.97
CA PHE A 138 7.76 0.96 -35.79
C PHE A 138 7.46 1.02 -37.27
N ILE A 139 6.29 0.58 -37.68
CA ILE A 139 5.85 0.56 -39.07
C ILE A 139 4.37 0.88 -39.09
N GLU A 140 4.02 1.92 -39.83
CA GLU A 140 2.65 2.28 -40.13
C GLU A 140 2.51 2.36 -41.64
N VAL A 141 1.71 1.46 -42.22
CA VAL A 141 1.37 1.47 -43.65
C VAL A 141 -0.15 1.55 -43.74
N GLY A 142 -0.65 2.61 -44.39
CA GLY A 142 -2.08 2.90 -44.47
C GLY A 142 -2.64 3.69 -43.29
N GLU A 143 -3.87 4.19 -43.45
CA GLU A 143 -4.56 4.91 -42.36
C GLU A 143 -5.13 3.94 -41.35
N ILE A 144 -4.88 4.21 -40.07
CA ILE A 144 -5.43 3.48 -38.92
C ILE A 144 -6.62 4.26 -38.39
N THR A 145 -7.75 3.61 -38.34
CA THR A 145 -8.98 4.20 -37.81
C THR A 145 -8.96 4.26 -36.28
N PHE A 146 -9.76 5.16 -35.71
CA PHE A 146 -9.93 5.25 -34.26
C PHE A 146 -10.39 3.91 -33.62
N GLU A 147 -11.30 3.20 -34.31
CA GLU A 147 -11.80 1.91 -33.82
C GLU A 147 -10.70 0.83 -33.82
N GLU A 148 -9.85 0.81 -34.85
CA GLU A 148 -8.69 -0.08 -34.89
C GLU A 148 -7.71 0.23 -33.76
N SER A 149 -7.41 1.50 -33.52
CA SER A 149 -6.56 1.96 -32.43
C SER A 149 -7.13 1.52 -31.06
N LYS A 150 -8.42 1.74 -30.82
CA LYS A 150 -9.11 1.31 -29.61
C LYS A 150 -8.98 -0.21 -29.37
N LYS A 151 -9.19 -0.99 -30.42
CA LYS A 151 -9.03 -2.46 -30.34
C LYS A 151 -7.62 -2.86 -29.96
N PHE A 152 -6.60 -2.20 -30.48
CA PHE A 152 -5.19 -2.49 -30.13
C PHE A 152 -4.92 -2.21 -28.65
N HIS A 153 -5.46 -1.13 -28.10
CA HIS A 153 -5.34 -0.83 -26.67
C HIS A 153 -6.01 -1.92 -25.82
N GLU A 154 -7.20 -2.37 -26.20
CA GLU A 154 -7.92 -3.43 -25.49
C GLU A 154 -7.18 -4.77 -25.56
N ASP A 155 -6.59 -5.09 -26.72
CA ASP A 155 -5.79 -6.29 -26.92
C ASP A 155 -4.52 -6.25 -26.06
N ALA A 156 -3.81 -5.12 -26.03
CA ALA A 156 -2.64 -4.93 -25.21
C ALA A 156 -2.97 -5.09 -23.71
N ARG A 157 -4.07 -4.49 -23.23
CA ARG A 157 -4.53 -4.67 -21.85
C ARG A 157 -4.76 -6.15 -21.48
N ARG A 158 -5.41 -6.90 -22.36
CA ARG A 158 -5.67 -8.34 -22.15
C ARG A 158 -4.37 -9.15 -22.11
N ILE A 159 -3.41 -8.80 -22.96
CA ILE A 159 -2.11 -9.46 -23.00
C ILE A 159 -1.32 -9.19 -21.72
N PHE A 160 -1.26 -7.92 -21.28
CA PHE A 160 -0.57 -7.58 -20.03
C PHE A 160 -1.20 -8.22 -18.80
N ASP A 161 -2.55 -8.23 -18.70
CA ASP A 161 -3.25 -8.95 -17.61
C ASP A 161 -2.87 -10.43 -17.59
N ARG A 162 -2.92 -11.10 -18.75
CA ARG A 162 -2.57 -12.51 -18.86
C ARG A 162 -1.10 -12.75 -18.49
N ASN A 163 -0.18 -12.00 -19.07
CA ASN A 163 1.26 -12.15 -18.81
C ASN A 163 1.59 -11.95 -17.33
N ALA A 164 1.00 -10.95 -16.70
CA ALA A 164 1.17 -10.69 -15.27
C ALA A 164 0.68 -11.87 -14.42
N ARG A 165 -0.48 -12.45 -14.74
CA ARG A 165 -1.00 -13.64 -14.06
C ARG A 165 -0.09 -14.84 -14.23
N GLU A 166 0.36 -15.11 -15.46
CA GLU A 166 1.29 -16.22 -15.76
C GLU A 166 2.63 -16.05 -15.04
N LYS A 167 3.08 -14.80 -14.83
CA LYS A 167 4.27 -14.48 -14.03
C LYS A 167 4.02 -14.52 -12.51
N GLY A 168 2.81 -14.84 -12.06
CA GLY A 168 2.48 -15.04 -10.65
C GLY A 168 2.28 -13.76 -9.86
N ILE A 169 1.88 -12.66 -10.50
CA ILE A 169 1.68 -11.36 -9.82
C ILE A 169 0.73 -11.48 -8.62
N LEU A 170 -0.34 -12.28 -8.72
CA LEU A 170 -1.33 -12.42 -7.65
C LEU A 170 -0.76 -13.12 -6.43
N LYS A 171 0.07 -14.15 -6.63
CA LYS A 171 0.77 -14.83 -5.54
C LYS A 171 1.74 -13.90 -4.83
N ASN A 172 2.52 -13.15 -5.61
CA ASN A 172 3.46 -12.18 -5.07
C ASN A 172 2.73 -11.06 -4.33
N SER A 173 1.58 -10.58 -4.86
CA SER A 173 0.71 -9.62 -4.18
C SER A 173 0.22 -10.12 -2.84
N ALA A 174 -0.23 -11.37 -2.76
CA ALA A 174 -0.71 -11.97 -1.52
C ALA A 174 0.40 -12.01 -0.46
N GLU A 175 1.60 -12.40 -0.85
CA GLU A 175 2.75 -12.45 0.06
C GLU A 175 3.18 -11.06 0.54
N GLN A 176 3.31 -10.10 -0.37
CA GLN A 176 3.66 -8.72 -0.02
C GLN A 176 2.59 -8.07 0.87
N GLY A 177 1.32 -8.29 0.56
CA GLY A 177 0.21 -7.78 1.37
C GLY A 177 0.21 -8.35 2.78
N ARG A 178 0.47 -9.65 2.93
CA ARG A 178 0.65 -10.30 4.22
C ARG A 178 1.74 -9.61 5.04
N GLN A 179 2.93 -9.46 4.47
CA GLN A 179 4.08 -8.87 5.14
C GLN A 179 3.84 -7.39 5.52
N MET A 180 3.20 -6.63 4.64
CA MET A 180 2.87 -5.22 4.90
C MET A 180 1.92 -5.09 6.09
N LEU A 181 0.84 -5.89 6.12
CA LEU A 181 -0.14 -5.84 7.19
C LEU A 181 0.39 -6.41 8.50
N GLU A 182 1.20 -7.46 8.48
CA GLU A 182 1.87 -7.95 9.67
C GLU A 182 2.73 -6.87 10.31
N LYS A 183 3.56 -6.19 9.53
CA LYS A 183 4.38 -5.07 10.00
C LYS A 183 3.51 -3.93 10.55
N PHE A 184 2.45 -3.57 9.85
CA PHE A 184 1.53 -2.52 10.26
C PHE A 184 0.89 -2.83 11.61
N PHE A 185 0.31 -4.01 11.79
CA PHE A 185 -0.35 -4.37 13.06
C PHE A 185 0.66 -4.56 14.21
N ARG A 186 1.87 -5.04 13.95
CA ARG A 186 2.93 -5.06 14.95
C ARG A 186 3.32 -3.67 15.44
N LEU A 187 3.38 -2.68 14.54
CA LEU A 187 3.63 -1.28 14.89
C LEU A 187 2.50 -0.68 15.75
N LEU A 188 1.25 -1.17 15.59
CA LEU A 188 0.12 -0.79 16.42
C LEU A 188 0.12 -1.46 17.79
N GLY A 189 1.10 -2.34 18.10
CA GLY A 189 1.27 -2.96 19.42
C GLY A 189 0.67 -4.36 19.54
N PHE A 190 0.23 -4.99 18.44
CA PHE A 190 -0.17 -6.39 18.46
C PHE A 190 1.06 -7.30 18.53
N GLU A 191 1.04 -8.27 19.45
CA GLU A 191 2.11 -9.25 19.63
C GLU A 191 1.95 -10.44 18.68
N SER A 192 0.70 -10.86 18.45
CA SER A 192 0.34 -11.94 17.51
C SER A 192 -0.54 -11.38 16.39
N VAL A 193 -0.08 -11.56 15.15
CA VAL A 193 -0.79 -11.10 13.95
C VAL A 193 -0.91 -12.28 12.99
N ASP A 194 -2.14 -12.63 12.61
CA ASP A 194 -2.43 -13.66 11.63
C ASP A 194 -3.21 -13.05 10.45
N ILE A 195 -2.65 -13.16 9.25
CA ILE A 195 -3.24 -12.63 8.01
C ILE A 195 -3.66 -13.80 7.12
N ILE A 196 -4.95 -14.00 6.98
CA ILE A 196 -5.55 -15.05 6.18
C ILE A 196 -5.94 -14.47 4.81
N ILE A 197 -5.33 -14.99 3.76
CA ILE A 197 -5.60 -14.61 2.37
C ILE A 197 -6.00 -15.86 1.60
N PRO A 198 -7.21 -15.90 1.01
CA PRO A 198 -7.61 -17.01 0.16
C PRO A 198 -6.80 -17.02 -1.14
N GLU A 199 -6.67 -18.18 -1.75
CA GLU A 199 -5.99 -18.30 -3.05
C GLU A 199 -6.73 -17.50 -4.12
N SER A 200 -5.96 -16.77 -4.91
CA SER A 200 -6.47 -16.01 -6.08
C SER A 200 -6.73 -16.98 -7.23
N ARG A 201 -7.89 -16.91 -7.84
CA ARG A 201 -8.26 -17.67 -9.05
C ARG A 201 -7.83 -16.95 -10.33
#